data_a5e589f9c587d94aa00c57829e73aab5
#
_entry.id   a5e589f9c587d94aa00c57829e73aab5
#
_cell.length_a   1.000
_cell.length_b   1.000
_cell.length_c   1.000
_cell.angle_alpha   90.00
_cell.angle_beta   90.00
_cell.angle_gamma   90.00
#
_symmetry.space_group_name_H-M   'P 1'
#
loop_
_entity.id
_entity.type
_entity.pdbx_description
1 polymer ?
#
loop_
_entity_poly.entity_id
_entity_poly.type
_entity_poly.pdbx_seq_one_letter_code
_entity_poly.pdbx_strand_id
1 'polypeptide(L)'
;FSGAVAEEDFDPVQLMHDVNGTYTELFTTLCKPEYDSVWVEKSAAVVGEENAEMVAEILKSVCTGTIFGEEAVKAYAEAPEEAVFDCYFQGGVSKFVFNDGNVKGLDTDGNVVFDHNYTYVETLPDTIACYLYKTDDADAGDFTYVALAPDTPATTYHIEFRYGGNYEDMGKLYEGEYAYWMGAGILEDADAEMIDNVIALFAE
;
A
#
# COMPACT_ATOMS: atom_id res chain seq x y z
N PHE A 1 2.71 -7.34 -7.12
CA PHE A 1 3.39 -6.04 -7.15
C PHE A 1 4.12 -5.92 -8.48
N SER A 2 3.54 -5.21 -9.44
CA SER A 2 4.17 -4.97 -10.72
C SER A 2 5.24 -3.89 -10.51
N GLY A 3 6.50 -4.21 -10.82
CA GLY A 3 7.58 -3.25 -10.79
C GLY A 3 7.46 -2.28 -11.97
N ALA A 4 6.68 -1.22 -11.82
CA ALA A 4 6.73 -0.12 -12.77
C ALA A 4 8.15 0.47 -12.75
N VAL A 5 8.81 0.49 -13.91
CA VAL A 5 10.12 1.12 -14.07
C VAL A 5 9.90 2.63 -13.94
N ALA A 6 10.53 3.25 -12.95
CA ALA A 6 10.53 4.71 -12.83
C ALA A 6 11.11 5.33 -14.11
N GLU A 7 10.43 6.32 -14.66
CA GLU A 7 10.94 7.08 -15.79
C GLU A 7 12.26 7.79 -15.42
N GLU A 8 13.18 7.95 -16.39
CA GLU A 8 14.54 8.47 -16.18
C GLU A 8 14.62 9.88 -15.51
N ASP A 9 13.52 10.63 -15.49
CA ASP A 9 13.42 11.99 -14.91
C ASP A 9 12.65 12.04 -13.57
N PHE A 10 12.42 10.91 -12.91
CA PHE A 10 11.64 10.87 -11.68
C PHE A 10 12.47 11.37 -10.48
N ASP A 11 11.92 12.34 -9.74
CA ASP A 11 12.52 12.90 -8.52
C ASP A 11 11.78 12.42 -7.25
N PRO A 12 12.39 11.54 -6.45
CA PRO A 12 11.77 11.07 -5.21
C PRO A 12 11.55 12.17 -4.16
N VAL A 13 12.32 13.26 -4.21
CA VAL A 13 12.10 14.42 -3.33
C VAL A 13 10.76 15.08 -3.68
N GLN A 14 10.49 15.26 -4.97
CA GLN A 14 9.26 15.89 -5.42
C GLN A 14 8.03 14.99 -5.21
N LEU A 15 8.18 13.67 -5.25
CA LEU A 15 7.07 12.72 -5.05
C LEU A 15 6.30 12.99 -3.74
N MET A 16 6.98 13.20 -2.62
CA MET A 16 6.33 13.46 -1.33
C MET A 16 5.49 14.75 -1.35
N HIS A 17 5.83 15.70 -2.21
CA HIS A 17 5.07 16.93 -2.43
C HIS A 17 3.92 16.74 -3.44
N ASP A 18 4.04 15.78 -4.35
CA ASP A 18 3.02 15.51 -5.39
C ASP A 18 1.90 14.61 -4.88
N VAL A 19 2.17 13.73 -3.91
CA VAL A 19 1.13 12.92 -3.27
C VAL A 19 0.32 13.81 -2.34
N ASN A 20 -0.91 14.10 -2.74
CA ASN A 20 -1.84 14.96 -2.00
C ASN A 20 -3.25 14.37 -1.97
N GLY A 21 -3.90 14.48 -0.85
CA GLY A 21 -5.28 14.06 -0.66
C GLY A 21 -5.48 13.22 0.59
N THR A 22 -6.71 12.77 0.78
CA THR A 22 -7.11 11.86 1.85
C THR A 22 -7.24 10.45 1.29
N TYR A 23 -6.48 9.51 1.85
CA TYR A 23 -6.45 8.12 1.43
C TYR A 23 -7.14 7.24 2.48
N THR A 24 -7.98 6.35 2.00
CA THR A 24 -8.61 5.27 2.79
C THR A 24 -8.05 3.92 2.35
N GLU A 25 -8.34 2.86 3.08
CA GLU A 25 -7.83 1.53 2.78
C GLU A 25 -8.30 1.03 1.40
N LEU A 26 -7.35 0.62 0.58
CA LEU A 26 -7.58 0.22 -0.80
C LEU A 26 -8.48 -1.01 -0.89
N PHE A 27 -8.12 -2.11 -0.24
CA PHE A 27 -8.82 -3.39 -0.39
C PHE A 27 -10.19 -3.38 0.27
N THR A 28 -10.40 -2.62 1.34
CA THR A 28 -11.73 -2.36 1.90
C THR A 28 -12.65 -1.70 0.87
N THR A 29 -12.08 -0.85 0.01
CA THR A 29 -12.82 -0.20 -1.07
C THR A 29 -13.03 -1.13 -2.26
N LEU A 30 -11.96 -1.73 -2.79
CA LEU A 30 -12.00 -2.54 -4.00
C LEU A 30 -12.80 -3.84 -3.85
N CYS A 31 -12.88 -4.39 -2.63
CA CYS A 31 -13.61 -5.62 -2.33
C CYS A 31 -15.10 -5.39 -2.00
N LYS A 32 -15.62 -4.17 -2.18
CA LYS A 32 -17.07 -3.92 -2.06
C LYS A 32 -17.83 -4.67 -3.14
N PRO A 33 -19.02 -5.23 -2.82
CA PRO A 33 -19.82 -6.02 -3.78
C PRO A 33 -20.14 -5.29 -5.08
N GLU A 34 -20.23 -3.97 -5.06
CA GLU A 34 -20.48 -3.14 -6.26
C GLU A 34 -19.38 -3.24 -7.31
N TYR A 35 -18.17 -3.68 -6.94
CA TYR A 35 -17.02 -3.85 -7.84
C TYR A 35 -16.74 -5.29 -8.24
N ASP A 36 -17.52 -6.28 -7.78
CA ASP A 36 -17.30 -7.70 -8.12
C ASP A 36 -17.31 -7.94 -9.62
N SER A 37 -18.21 -7.28 -10.35
CA SER A 37 -18.28 -7.40 -11.80
C SER A 37 -17.04 -6.85 -12.52
N VAL A 38 -16.41 -5.82 -11.97
CA VAL A 38 -15.16 -5.24 -12.51
C VAL A 38 -14.02 -6.24 -12.32
N TRP A 39 -13.89 -6.85 -11.15
CA TRP A 39 -12.89 -7.89 -10.90
C TRP A 39 -13.03 -9.07 -11.87
N VAL A 40 -14.25 -9.53 -12.10
CA VAL A 40 -14.52 -10.64 -13.04
C VAL A 40 -14.19 -10.23 -14.48
N GLU A 41 -14.58 -9.03 -14.92
CA GLU A 41 -14.27 -8.51 -16.26
C GLU A 41 -12.77 -8.43 -16.51
N LYS A 42 -11.99 -7.83 -15.57
CA LYS A 42 -10.54 -7.71 -15.70
C LYS A 42 -9.86 -9.08 -15.66
N SER A 43 -10.29 -9.96 -14.78
CA SER A 43 -9.77 -11.33 -14.73
C SER A 43 -10.07 -12.10 -16.02
N ALA A 44 -11.27 -11.94 -16.61
CA ALA A 44 -11.63 -12.59 -17.86
C ALA A 44 -10.72 -12.17 -19.04
N ALA A 45 -10.30 -10.93 -19.06
CA ALA A 45 -9.37 -10.43 -20.08
C ALA A 45 -8.01 -11.15 -20.07
N VAL A 46 -7.60 -11.69 -18.91
CA VAL A 46 -6.31 -12.36 -18.72
C VAL A 46 -6.44 -13.89 -18.82
N VAL A 47 -7.44 -14.49 -18.16
CA VAL A 47 -7.54 -15.95 -18.02
C VAL A 47 -8.73 -16.57 -18.77
N GLY A 48 -9.54 -15.75 -19.44
CA GLY A 48 -10.77 -16.19 -20.13
C GLY A 48 -11.97 -16.27 -19.19
N GLU A 49 -13.17 -16.22 -19.77
CA GLU A 49 -14.44 -16.17 -19.03
C GLU A 49 -14.65 -17.39 -18.10
N GLU A 50 -14.19 -18.57 -18.52
CA GLU A 50 -14.39 -19.82 -17.77
C GLU A 50 -13.73 -19.80 -16.39
N ASN A 51 -12.61 -19.08 -16.24
CA ASN A 51 -11.84 -19.04 -15.00
C ASN A 51 -11.95 -17.69 -14.25
N ALA A 52 -12.65 -16.73 -14.83
CA ALA A 52 -12.64 -15.35 -14.38
C ALA A 52 -13.12 -15.16 -12.93
N GLU A 53 -14.24 -15.79 -12.56
CA GLU A 53 -14.79 -15.68 -11.20
C GLU A 53 -13.84 -16.25 -10.15
N MET A 54 -13.27 -17.44 -10.42
CA MET A 54 -12.33 -18.08 -9.50
C MET A 54 -11.06 -17.22 -9.33
N VAL A 55 -10.51 -16.70 -10.42
CA VAL A 55 -9.31 -15.88 -10.38
C VAL A 55 -9.58 -14.54 -9.70
N ALA A 56 -10.73 -13.92 -9.95
CA ALA A 56 -11.13 -12.69 -9.26
C ALA A 56 -11.17 -12.86 -7.73
N GLU A 57 -11.75 -13.97 -7.24
CA GLU A 57 -11.77 -14.26 -5.80
C GLU A 57 -10.38 -14.49 -5.22
N ILE A 58 -9.49 -15.17 -5.94
CA ILE A 58 -8.10 -15.35 -5.53
C ILE A 58 -7.39 -14.01 -5.42
N LEU A 59 -7.50 -13.16 -6.45
CA LEU A 59 -6.84 -11.85 -6.49
C LEU A 59 -7.33 -10.92 -5.37
N LYS A 60 -8.62 -10.91 -5.10
CA LYS A 60 -9.18 -10.15 -3.96
C LYS A 60 -8.62 -10.60 -2.61
N SER A 61 -8.27 -11.89 -2.48
CA SER A 61 -7.78 -12.46 -1.22
C SER A 61 -6.29 -12.25 -0.95
N VAL A 62 -5.46 -12.01 -1.97
CA VAL A 62 -3.99 -11.93 -1.87
C VAL A 62 -3.51 -10.82 -0.91
N CYS A 63 -4.27 -9.75 -0.78
CA CYS A 63 -3.93 -8.58 0.02
C CYS A 63 -4.89 -8.33 1.20
N THR A 64 -5.60 -9.37 1.63
CA THR A 64 -6.57 -9.28 2.74
C THR A 64 -6.15 -10.12 3.95
N GLY A 65 -4.86 -10.41 4.10
CA GLY A 65 -4.28 -11.03 5.28
C GLY A 65 -4.48 -10.16 6.52
N THR A 66 -4.41 -10.78 7.69
CA THR A 66 -4.62 -10.12 8.99
C THR A 66 -3.45 -10.29 9.95
N ILE A 67 -2.37 -10.91 9.49
CA ILE A 67 -1.13 -11.09 10.26
C ILE A 67 0.05 -10.57 9.46
N PHE A 68 1.03 -10.02 10.17
CA PHE A 68 2.29 -9.57 9.58
C PHE A 68 3.45 -9.70 10.59
N GLY A 69 4.66 -9.38 10.16
CA GLY A 69 5.86 -9.47 10.99
C GLY A 69 6.23 -10.91 11.35
N GLU A 70 6.79 -11.10 12.52
CA GLU A 70 7.27 -12.42 12.96
C GLU A 70 6.18 -13.50 13.01
N GLU A 71 4.95 -13.13 13.30
CA GLU A 71 3.81 -14.05 13.32
C GLU A 71 3.54 -14.61 11.91
N ALA A 72 3.50 -13.73 10.90
CA ALA A 72 3.33 -14.14 9.52
C ALA A 72 4.51 -14.99 9.01
N VAL A 73 5.74 -14.62 9.35
CA VAL A 73 6.94 -15.40 8.99
C VAL A 73 6.84 -16.83 9.53
N LYS A 74 6.42 -17.00 10.78
CA LYS A 74 6.23 -18.34 11.37
C LYS A 74 5.11 -19.13 10.70
N ALA A 75 3.95 -18.48 10.52
CA ALA A 75 2.79 -19.13 9.91
C ALA A 75 3.07 -19.61 8.48
N TYR A 76 3.68 -18.76 7.66
CA TYR A 76 3.93 -19.06 6.25
C TYR A 76 5.20 -19.90 6.00
N ALA A 77 6.08 -20.05 6.99
CA ALA A 77 7.14 -21.04 6.93
C ALA A 77 6.62 -22.48 6.93
N GLU A 78 5.47 -22.72 7.55
CA GLU A 78 4.80 -24.03 7.61
C GLU A 78 3.84 -24.27 6.43
N ALA A 79 3.24 -23.21 5.90
CA ALA A 79 2.26 -23.24 4.81
C ALA A 79 2.50 -22.09 3.80
N PRO A 80 3.59 -22.12 3.01
CA PRO A 80 3.93 -21.02 2.10
C PRO A 80 2.86 -20.75 1.02
N GLU A 81 2.08 -21.75 0.66
CA GLU A 81 0.98 -21.63 -0.28
C GLU A 81 -0.22 -20.84 0.25
N GLU A 82 -0.30 -20.66 1.55
CA GLU A 82 -1.33 -19.86 2.23
C GLU A 82 -0.90 -18.40 2.45
N ALA A 83 0.33 -18.05 2.05
CA ALA A 83 0.88 -16.72 2.29
C ALA A 83 0.07 -15.64 1.57
N VAL A 84 -0.41 -14.66 2.34
CA VAL A 84 -1.10 -13.47 1.87
C VAL A 84 -0.52 -12.23 2.55
N PHE A 85 -0.65 -11.07 1.89
CA PHE A 85 -0.19 -9.81 2.47
C PHE A 85 -1.30 -9.18 3.31
N ASP A 86 -0.93 -8.60 4.44
CA ASP A 86 -1.74 -7.62 5.15
C ASP A 86 -1.52 -6.27 4.47
N CYS A 87 -2.56 -5.73 3.84
CA CYS A 87 -2.52 -4.43 3.16
C CYS A 87 -3.37 -3.37 3.85
N TYR A 88 -3.82 -3.64 5.07
CA TYR A 88 -4.56 -2.68 5.87
C TYR A 88 -3.65 -1.68 6.57
N PHE A 89 -4.23 -0.56 6.97
CA PHE A 89 -3.52 0.43 7.77
C PHE A 89 -3.33 -0.08 9.19
N GLN A 90 -2.15 0.19 9.75
CA GLN A 90 -1.76 -0.23 11.09
C GLN A 90 -1.63 0.98 12.03
N GLY A 91 -1.39 0.73 13.31
CA GLY A 91 -1.14 1.80 14.29
C GLY A 91 -2.36 2.66 14.67
N GLY A 92 -3.57 2.14 14.47
CA GLY A 92 -4.81 2.85 14.82
C GLY A 92 -5.23 3.92 13.81
N VAL A 93 -4.58 3.96 12.65
CA VAL A 93 -4.91 4.90 11.56
C VAL A 93 -5.95 4.29 10.64
N SER A 94 -7.00 5.03 10.34
CA SER A 94 -8.02 4.66 9.35
C SER A 94 -7.98 5.49 8.07
N LYS A 95 -7.38 6.68 8.12
CA LYS A 95 -7.16 7.56 6.96
C LYS A 95 -5.81 8.25 7.06
N PHE A 96 -5.16 8.41 5.91
CA PHE A 96 -3.96 9.23 5.76
C PHE A 96 -4.27 10.48 4.96
N VAL A 97 -3.83 11.63 5.46
CA VAL A 97 -3.92 12.91 4.75
C VAL A 97 -2.51 13.33 4.35
N PHE A 98 -2.24 13.34 3.06
CA PHE A 98 -1.00 13.85 2.49
C PHE A 98 -1.23 15.28 1.99
N ASN A 99 -0.33 16.18 2.37
CA ASN A 99 -0.40 17.58 1.96
C ASN A 99 0.99 18.20 1.89
N ASP A 100 1.54 18.31 0.69
CA ASP A 100 2.80 19.02 0.42
C ASP A 100 3.94 18.63 1.38
N GLY A 101 4.22 17.33 1.48
CA GLY A 101 5.27 16.79 2.36
C GLY A 101 4.85 16.53 3.81
N ASN A 102 3.66 16.96 4.21
CA ASN A 102 3.06 16.61 5.49
C ASN A 102 2.23 15.34 5.36
N VAL A 103 2.33 14.45 6.33
CA VAL A 103 1.47 13.27 6.45
C VAL A 103 0.82 13.26 7.82
N LYS A 104 -0.50 13.16 7.83
CA LYS A 104 -1.33 13.08 9.02
C LYS A 104 -2.14 11.80 9.01
N GLY A 105 -2.13 11.06 10.12
CA GLY A 105 -3.00 9.90 10.34
C GLY A 105 -4.22 10.29 11.16
N LEU A 106 -5.39 9.82 10.74
CA LEU A 106 -6.66 9.98 11.46
C LEU A 106 -7.20 8.62 11.87
N ASP A 107 -7.80 8.53 13.07
CA ASP A 107 -8.54 7.36 13.50
C ASP A 107 -9.96 7.31 12.91
N THR A 108 -10.75 6.31 13.28
CA THR A 108 -12.13 6.13 12.80
C THR A 108 -13.08 7.26 13.23
N ASP A 109 -12.76 7.96 14.30
CA ASP A 109 -13.54 9.09 14.82
C ASP A 109 -13.07 10.44 14.26
N GLY A 110 -12.01 10.42 13.43
CA GLY A 110 -11.41 11.61 12.85
C GLY A 110 -10.42 12.35 13.75
N ASN A 111 -10.01 11.73 14.87
CA ASN A 111 -8.98 12.30 15.73
C ASN A 111 -7.59 12.08 15.11
N VAL A 112 -6.69 13.02 15.33
CA VAL A 112 -5.31 12.94 14.87
C VAL A 112 -4.53 11.93 15.70
N VAL A 113 -4.00 10.90 15.01
CA VAL A 113 -3.10 9.90 15.58
C VAL A 113 -1.66 10.42 15.54
N PHE A 114 -1.25 10.97 14.40
CA PHE A 114 0.05 11.62 14.20
C PHE A 114 -0.07 12.72 13.13
N ASP A 115 0.91 13.65 13.13
CA ASP A 115 0.96 14.75 12.18
C ASP A 115 2.43 15.23 12.08
N HIS A 116 3.12 14.84 11.00
CA HIS A 116 4.55 15.11 10.81
C HIS A 116 4.87 15.53 9.39
N ASN A 117 5.98 16.27 9.24
CA ASN A 117 6.57 16.56 7.95
C ASN A 117 7.68 15.56 7.63
N TYR A 118 7.72 15.10 6.38
CA TYR A 118 8.66 14.07 5.92
C TYR A 118 9.55 14.59 4.81
N THR A 119 10.81 14.21 4.86
CA THR A 119 11.81 14.51 3.84
C THR A 119 12.45 13.23 3.31
N TYR A 120 12.79 13.23 2.03
CA TYR A 120 13.46 12.10 1.38
C TYR A 120 14.81 11.80 2.03
N VAL A 121 15.07 10.51 2.26
CA VAL A 121 16.32 9.99 2.82
C VAL A 121 17.13 9.28 1.75
N GLU A 122 16.55 8.21 1.17
CA GLU A 122 17.18 7.35 0.18
C GLU A 122 16.17 6.46 -0.52
N THR A 123 16.58 5.86 -1.62
CA THR A 123 15.82 4.77 -2.26
C THR A 123 16.38 3.44 -1.75
N LEU A 124 15.52 2.64 -1.12
CA LEU A 124 15.88 1.31 -0.64
C LEU A 124 15.87 0.33 -1.82
N PRO A 125 17.00 -0.36 -2.11
CA PRO A 125 17.10 -1.23 -3.28
C PRO A 125 16.76 -2.70 -3.01
N ASP A 126 16.37 -3.04 -1.78
CA ASP A 126 16.25 -4.42 -1.31
C ASP A 126 15.05 -5.19 -1.93
N THR A 127 14.47 -6.14 -1.19
CA THR A 127 13.39 -7.01 -1.66
C THR A 127 12.20 -6.23 -2.22
N ILE A 128 11.94 -5.07 -1.65
CA ILE A 128 11.03 -4.07 -2.18
C ILE A 128 11.81 -2.78 -2.43
N ALA A 129 11.95 -2.40 -3.70
CA ALA A 129 12.44 -1.07 -4.02
C ALA A 129 11.40 -0.04 -3.58
N CYS A 130 11.79 0.91 -2.75
CA CYS A 130 10.89 1.96 -2.27
C CYS A 130 11.64 3.25 -1.94
N TYR A 131 10.90 4.36 -1.98
CA TYR A 131 11.41 5.69 -1.63
C TYR A 131 11.18 5.93 -0.15
N LEU A 132 12.26 6.08 0.62
CA LEU A 132 12.23 6.26 2.06
C LEU A 132 12.25 7.73 2.45
N TYR A 133 11.30 8.10 3.28
CA TYR A 133 11.17 9.43 3.88
C TYR A 133 11.21 9.32 5.40
N LYS A 134 11.63 10.40 6.06
CA LYS A 134 11.75 10.45 7.51
C LYS A 134 11.27 11.80 8.05
N THR A 135 10.67 11.77 9.23
CA THR A 135 10.45 12.97 10.05
C THR A 135 11.57 13.15 11.07
N ASP A 136 11.91 14.40 11.40
CA ASP A 136 12.86 14.75 12.46
C ASP A 136 12.18 14.91 13.83
N ASP A 137 10.86 14.75 13.90
CA ASP A 137 10.11 14.86 15.15
C ASP A 137 10.44 13.70 16.09
N ALA A 138 10.93 14.01 17.28
CA ALA A 138 11.45 13.02 18.22
C ALA A 138 10.37 12.12 18.84
N ASP A 139 9.10 12.51 18.75
CA ASP A 139 7.94 11.83 19.28
C ASP A 139 7.18 10.99 18.23
N ALA A 140 7.74 10.86 17.02
CA ALA A 140 7.08 10.17 15.90
C ALA A 140 6.90 8.66 16.12
N GLY A 141 7.78 8.00 16.91
CA GLY A 141 7.64 6.57 17.21
C GLY A 141 7.51 5.71 15.97
N ASP A 142 6.40 4.95 15.88
CA ASP A 142 6.10 4.08 14.74
C ASP A 142 5.80 4.82 13.44
N PHE A 143 5.71 6.14 13.47
CA PHE A 143 5.53 7.00 12.29
C PHE A 143 6.78 7.77 11.90
N THR A 144 7.95 7.36 12.37
CA THR A 144 9.24 8.00 12.06
C THR A 144 9.59 7.92 10.57
N TYR A 145 9.33 6.78 9.96
CA TYR A 145 9.63 6.52 8.54
C TYR A 145 8.35 6.27 7.75
N VAL A 146 8.35 6.75 6.51
CA VAL A 146 7.35 6.42 5.48
C VAL A 146 8.12 5.97 4.24
N ALA A 147 7.74 4.85 3.66
CA ALA A 147 8.32 4.33 2.42
C ALA A 147 7.21 4.19 1.38
N LEU A 148 7.33 4.91 0.25
CA LEU A 148 6.39 4.84 -0.88
C LEU A 148 6.90 3.85 -1.92
N ALA A 149 6.03 2.97 -2.40
CA ALA A 149 6.35 2.03 -3.46
C ALA A 149 6.54 2.73 -4.82
N PRO A 150 7.31 2.13 -5.76
CA PRO A 150 7.68 2.75 -7.03
C PRO A 150 6.53 3.01 -8.00
N ASP A 151 5.39 2.36 -7.85
CA ASP A 151 4.20 2.57 -8.67
C ASP A 151 3.39 3.83 -8.28
N THR A 152 3.61 4.36 -7.08
CA THR A 152 2.95 5.57 -6.59
C THR A 152 3.05 6.77 -7.54
N PRO A 153 4.20 7.07 -8.20
CA PRO A 153 4.30 8.19 -9.12
C PRO A 153 3.38 8.12 -10.33
N ALA A 154 3.05 6.94 -10.80
CA ALA A 154 2.24 6.76 -12.00
C ALA A 154 0.75 7.06 -11.76
N THR A 155 0.27 6.82 -10.54
CA THR A 155 -1.14 6.95 -10.20
C THR A 155 -1.30 7.46 -8.78
N THR A 156 -1.14 8.76 -8.55
CA THR A 156 -1.21 9.37 -7.20
C THR A 156 -2.56 9.23 -6.51
N TYR A 157 -3.60 8.73 -7.18
CA TYR A 157 -4.87 8.37 -6.56
C TYR A 157 -4.85 7.01 -5.85
N HIS A 158 -3.80 6.21 -6.06
CA HIS A 158 -3.54 4.93 -5.41
C HIS A 158 -2.09 4.92 -4.91
N ILE A 159 -1.89 4.53 -3.66
CA ILE A 159 -0.56 4.43 -3.06
C ILE A 159 -0.36 3.09 -2.37
N GLU A 160 0.82 2.51 -2.56
CA GLU A 160 1.31 1.41 -1.76
C GLU A 160 2.48 1.93 -0.93
N PHE A 161 2.41 1.74 0.37
CA PHE A 161 3.37 2.34 1.27
C PHE A 161 3.48 1.57 2.58
N ARG A 162 4.53 1.85 3.27
CA ARG A 162 4.82 1.28 4.57
C ARG A 162 5.29 2.39 5.49
N TYR A 163 5.05 2.26 6.76
CA TYR A 163 5.50 3.20 7.78
C TYR A 163 5.89 2.43 9.04
N GLY A 164 6.80 2.99 9.83
CA GLY A 164 7.30 2.34 11.04
C GLY A 164 8.45 3.09 11.68
N GLY A 165 8.87 2.60 12.86
CA GLY A 165 10.00 3.13 13.61
C GLY A 165 11.33 2.40 13.34
N ASN A 166 11.29 1.24 12.70
CA ASN A 166 12.46 0.39 12.48
C ASN A 166 13.02 0.54 11.06
N TYR A 167 14.06 1.37 10.92
CA TYR A 167 14.73 1.61 9.64
C TYR A 167 15.20 0.32 8.95
N GLU A 168 15.76 -0.62 9.71
CA GLU A 168 16.41 -1.82 9.16
C GLU A 168 15.42 -2.77 8.47
N ASP A 169 14.15 -2.70 8.83
CA ASP A 169 13.11 -3.57 8.31
C ASP A 169 12.24 -2.91 7.21
N MET A 170 12.42 -1.61 6.96
CA MET A 170 11.56 -0.90 6.01
C MET A 170 11.58 -1.48 4.59
N GLY A 171 12.72 -1.96 4.11
CA GLY A 171 12.88 -2.58 2.77
C GLY A 171 12.62 -4.09 2.72
N LYS A 172 12.37 -4.74 3.85
CA LYS A 172 12.25 -6.20 3.93
C LYS A 172 10.80 -6.65 3.78
N LEU A 173 10.52 -7.46 2.76
CA LEU A 173 9.15 -7.87 2.46
C LEU A 173 8.74 -9.18 3.16
N TYR A 174 9.68 -10.11 3.38
CA TYR A 174 9.41 -11.45 3.87
C TYR A 174 10.08 -11.77 5.22
N GLU A 175 10.71 -10.81 5.83
CA GLU A 175 11.35 -10.95 7.14
C GLU A 175 11.26 -9.64 7.93
N GLY A 176 11.53 -9.71 9.24
CA GLY A 176 11.54 -8.55 10.13
C GLY A 176 10.16 -8.11 10.60
N GLU A 177 10.13 -6.93 11.20
CA GLU A 177 8.95 -6.40 11.89
C GLU A 177 7.76 -6.15 10.96
N TYR A 178 8.03 -5.86 9.68
CA TYR A 178 6.99 -5.53 8.69
C TYR A 178 6.79 -6.63 7.64
N ALA A 179 7.30 -7.83 7.88
CA ALA A 179 7.17 -8.94 6.94
C ALA A 179 5.70 -9.21 6.57
N TYR A 180 5.42 -9.44 5.29
CA TYR A 180 4.08 -9.67 4.74
C TYR A 180 3.08 -8.52 4.97
N TRP A 181 3.57 -7.30 5.18
CA TRP A 181 2.73 -6.11 5.27
C TRP A 181 3.15 -5.03 4.28
N MET A 182 2.18 -4.50 3.57
CA MET A 182 2.32 -3.34 2.70
C MET A 182 0.99 -2.58 2.70
N GLY A 183 0.92 -1.47 3.41
CA GLY A 183 -0.28 -0.63 3.43
C GLY A 183 -0.64 -0.17 2.02
N ALA A 184 -1.91 -0.24 1.70
CA ALA A 184 -2.42 0.21 0.40
C ALA A 184 -3.60 1.17 0.59
N GLY A 185 -3.53 2.31 -0.06
CA GLY A 185 -4.52 3.38 0.02
C GLY A 185 -5.03 3.84 -1.33
N ILE A 186 -6.25 4.33 -1.33
CA ILE A 186 -6.89 4.98 -2.48
C ILE A 186 -7.50 6.31 -2.03
N LEU A 187 -7.51 7.33 -2.89
CA LEU A 187 -8.18 8.58 -2.60
C LEU A 187 -9.63 8.33 -2.19
N GLU A 188 -10.05 8.96 -1.10
CA GLU A 188 -11.41 8.84 -0.56
C GLU A 188 -12.48 9.26 -1.57
N ASP A 189 -12.15 10.19 -2.46
CA ASP A 189 -13.00 10.71 -3.54
C ASP A 189 -12.71 10.09 -4.92
N ALA A 190 -12.01 8.95 -4.96
CA ALA A 190 -11.74 8.24 -6.21
C ALA A 190 -13.05 7.92 -6.94
N ASP A 191 -13.09 8.25 -8.23
CA ASP A 191 -14.24 7.96 -9.09
C ASP A 191 -14.21 6.51 -9.62
N ALA A 192 -15.28 6.12 -10.31
CA ALA A 192 -15.42 4.77 -10.85
C ALA A 192 -14.33 4.40 -11.87
N GLU A 193 -13.81 5.37 -12.64
CA GLU A 193 -12.73 5.14 -13.59
C GLU A 193 -11.41 4.86 -12.89
N MET A 194 -11.08 5.61 -11.84
CA MET A 194 -9.90 5.39 -11.01
C MET A 194 -9.94 4.00 -10.35
N ILE A 195 -11.08 3.60 -9.81
CA ILE A 195 -11.28 2.28 -9.20
C ILE A 195 -11.13 1.17 -10.24
N ASP A 196 -11.72 1.30 -11.42
CA ASP A 196 -11.58 0.36 -12.53
C ASP A 196 -10.11 0.18 -12.93
N ASN A 197 -9.38 1.29 -13.06
CA ASN A 197 -7.95 1.28 -13.40
C ASN A 197 -7.10 0.59 -12.32
N VAL A 198 -7.40 0.79 -11.04
CA VAL A 198 -6.66 0.14 -9.94
C VAL A 198 -6.94 -1.36 -9.91
N ILE A 199 -8.20 -1.78 -10.08
CA ILE A 199 -8.53 -3.22 -10.17
C ILE A 199 -7.78 -3.87 -11.34
N ALA A 200 -7.70 -3.20 -12.48
CA ALA A 200 -6.95 -3.68 -13.64
C ALA A 200 -5.46 -3.93 -13.32
N LEU A 201 -4.82 -3.09 -12.49
CA LEU A 201 -3.42 -3.28 -12.07
C LEU A 201 -3.21 -4.58 -11.28
N PHE A 202 -4.19 -5.00 -10.49
CA PHE A 202 -4.11 -6.25 -9.70
C PHE A 202 -4.53 -7.49 -10.49
N ALA A 203 -5.24 -7.34 -11.60
CA ALA A 203 -5.72 -8.43 -12.45
C ALA A 203 -4.78 -8.79 -13.62
N GLU A 204 -3.69 -8.03 -13.83
CA GLU A 204 -2.70 -8.27 -14.90
C GLU A 204 -1.72 -9.41 -14.59
#